data_7e7b3c30a3ed12adf3d0c428b95c4ecc
#
_entry.id   7e7b3c30a3ed12adf3d0c428b95c4ecc
#
_cell.length_a   1.000
_cell.length_b   1.000
_cell.length_c   1.000
_cell.angle_alpha   90.00
_cell.angle_beta   90.00
_cell.angle_gamma   90.00
#
_symmetry.space_group_name_H-M   'P 1'
#
loop_
_entity.id
_entity.type
_entity.pdbx_description
1 polymer ?
#
loop_
_entity_poly.entity_id
_entity_poly.type
_entity_poly.pdbx_seq_one_letter_code
_entity_poly.pdbx_strand_id
1 'polypeptide(L)'
;GGGSGGVRAARMAAQRGARVALAETLGTDGLGGTCVNVGCIPKKLYSYAAHYAEAAEESHGYGWEGPAPVLNWPTLKANRAKEISRLNGVYSNLLRGSGVTVLNGFAHLQAEHQISLSTLHADGTPGHQTFSARHILIATGGTPHVPHFVGREHVITSNEIFDLPDFPQRLVVVGGGYIACEFASIFNGLDAHVTQLYRGEQVLR
;
A
#
# COMPACT_ATOMS: atom_id res chain seq x y z
N GLY A 1 0.36 -9.86 -10.94
CA GLY A 1 0.26 -8.74 -9.99
C GLY A 1 1.00 -7.50 -10.45
N GLY A 2 0.39 -6.33 -10.24
CA GLY A 2 0.87 -5.00 -10.64
C GLY A 2 1.75 -4.30 -9.60
N GLY A 3 2.32 -5.05 -8.67
CA GLY A 3 3.27 -4.52 -7.69
C GLY A 3 4.68 -4.30 -8.25
N SER A 4 5.62 -3.96 -7.38
CA SER A 4 7.00 -3.60 -7.76
C SER A 4 7.69 -4.65 -8.63
N GLY A 5 7.54 -5.94 -8.30
CA GLY A 5 8.13 -7.05 -9.06
C GLY A 5 7.48 -7.21 -10.44
N GLY A 6 6.15 -7.25 -10.47
CA GLY A 6 5.39 -7.46 -11.71
C GLY A 6 5.53 -6.31 -12.71
N VAL A 7 5.39 -5.07 -12.26
CA VAL A 7 5.56 -3.88 -13.12
C VAL A 7 6.97 -3.82 -13.71
N ARG A 8 8.00 -4.04 -12.90
CA ARG A 8 9.37 -4.01 -13.38
C ARG A 8 9.63 -5.14 -14.40
N ALA A 9 9.23 -6.36 -14.07
CA ALA A 9 9.42 -7.51 -14.94
C ALA A 9 8.68 -7.34 -16.28
N ALA A 10 7.41 -6.93 -16.23
CA ALA A 10 6.59 -6.71 -17.42
C ALA A 10 7.20 -5.67 -18.36
N ARG A 11 7.60 -4.51 -17.81
CA ARG A 11 8.25 -3.44 -18.58
C ARG A 11 9.55 -3.91 -19.23
N MET A 12 10.44 -4.53 -18.44
CA MET A 12 11.74 -4.97 -18.92
C MET A 12 11.63 -6.03 -20.00
N ALA A 13 10.65 -6.94 -19.90
CA ALA A 13 10.39 -7.94 -20.91
C ALA A 13 9.83 -7.29 -22.19
N ALA A 14 8.85 -6.40 -22.08
CA ALA A 14 8.27 -5.71 -23.22
C ALA A 14 9.30 -4.84 -23.96
N GLN A 15 10.15 -4.11 -23.25
CA GLN A 15 11.24 -3.32 -23.82
C GLN A 15 12.28 -4.17 -24.57
N ARG A 16 12.34 -5.48 -24.29
CA ARG A 16 13.17 -6.46 -25.00
C ARG A 16 12.45 -7.20 -26.14
N GLY A 17 11.26 -6.72 -26.50
CA GLY A 17 10.49 -7.25 -27.63
C GLY A 17 9.52 -8.36 -27.28
N ALA A 18 9.33 -8.70 -26.00
CA ALA A 18 8.31 -9.68 -25.63
C ALA A 18 6.90 -9.05 -25.69
N ARG A 19 5.91 -9.84 -26.13
CA ARG A 19 4.50 -9.50 -26.00
C ARG A 19 4.06 -9.86 -24.56
N VAL A 20 3.73 -8.85 -23.75
CA VAL A 20 3.48 -9.01 -22.32
C VAL A 20 2.07 -8.56 -21.95
N ALA A 21 1.38 -9.38 -21.15
CA ALA A 21 0.18 -8.99 -20.41
C ALA A 21 0.47 -9.05 -18.90
N LEU A 22 -0.12 -8.13 -18.15
CA LEU A 22 -0.04 -8.06 -16.68
C LEU A 22 -1.45 -8.06 -16.11
N ALA A 23 -1.79 -9.07 -15.32
CA ALA A 23 -3.07 -9.14 -14.60
C ALA A 23 -2.95 -8.46 -13.23
N GLU A 24 -3.90 -7.57 -12.93
CA GLU A 24 -4.01 -6.89 -11.63
C GLU A 24 -5.46 -6.89 -11.14
N THR A 25 -5.66 -7.35 -9.91
CA THR A 25 -7.01 -7.57 -9.34
C THR A 25 -7.81 -6.29 -9.20
N LEU A 26 -7.17 -5.23 -8.75
CA LEU A 26 -7.79 -3.90 -8.57
C LEU A 26 -7.64 -3.01 -9.83
N GLY A 27 -7.21 -3.58 -10.94
CA GLY A 27 -6.99 -2.83 -12.17
C GLY A 27 -5.97 -1.70 -11.98
N THR A 28 -6.28 -0.52 -12.50
CA THR A 28 -5.38 0.65 -12.39
C THR A 28 -5.10 1.02 -10.95
N ASP A 29 -6.09 0.92 -10.06
CA ASP A 29 -5.97 1.33 -8.65
C ASP A 29 -5.08 0.37 -7.83
N GLY A 30 -4.81 -0.83 -8.33
CA GLY A 30 -3.84 -1.77 -7.73
C GLY A 30 -2.40 -1.59 -8.20
N LEU A 31 -2.18 -0.81 -9.26
CA LEU A 31 -0.84 -0.63 -9.83
C LEU A 31 0.13 0.06 -8.85
N GLY A 32 1.34 -0.46 -8.80
CA GLY A 32 2.35 -0.09 -7.81
C GLY A 32 2.34 -1.01 -6.58
N GLY A 33 1.27 -1.81 -6.41
CA GLY A 33 1.13 -2.83 -5.35
C GLY A 33 1.18 -2.24 -3.95
N THR A 34 1.58 -3.06 -2.98
CA THR A 34 1.67 -2.68 -1.55
C THR A 34 2.45 -1.38 -1.34
N CYS A 35 3.61 -1.23 -1.96
CA CYS A 35 4.46 -0.07 -1.74
C CYS A 35 3.76 1.25 -2.05
N VAL A 36 3.05 1.33 -3.17
CA VAL A 36 2.36 2.56 -3.59
C VAL A 36 1.06 2.75 -2.82
N ASN A 37 0.27 1.69 -2.64
CA ASN A 37 -1.11 1.84 -2.17
C ASN A 37 -1.24 1.80 -0.64
N VAL A 38 -0.54 0.87 0.02
CA VAL A 38 -0.66 0.62 1.47
C VAL A 38 0.68 0.34 2.14
N GLY A 39 1.76 0.98 1.69
CA GLY A 39 3.11 0.73 2.19
C GLY A 39 4.00 1.97 2.17
N CYS A 40 5.11 1.90 1.42
CA CYS A 40 6.19 2.88 1.44
C CYS A 40 5.74 4.32 1.20
N ILE A 41 4.86 4.53 0.23
CA ILE A 41 4.45 5.89 -0.17
C ILE A 41 3.50 6.50 0.86
N PRO A 42 2.35 5.91 1.17
CA PRO A 42 1.44 6.51 2.14
C PRO A 42 2.07 6.64 3.53
N LYS A 43 2.89 5.67 3.95
CA LYS A 43 3.64 5.73 5.19
C LYS A 43 4.56 6.95 5.25
N LYS A 44 5.28 7.22 4.14
CA LYS A 44 6.21 8.36 4.10
C LYS A 44 5.47 9.70 4.14
N LEU A 45 4.32 9.80 3.50
CA LEU A 45 3.48 11.00 3.58
C LEU A 45 3.02 11.28 5.02
N TYR A 46 2.62 10.23 5.75
CA TYR A 46 2.24 10.36 7.16
C TYR A 46 3.44 10.66 8.06
N SER A 47 4.61 10.10 7.77
CA SER A 47 5.87 10.45 8.45
C SER A 47 6.23 11.93 8.28
N TYR A 48 6.02 12.50 7.09
CA TYR A 48 6.23 13.94 6.88
C TYR A 48 5.23 14.78 7.68
N ALA A 49 3.96 14.35 7.74
CA ALA A 49 2.96 15.06 8.53
C ALA A 49 3.32 15.06 10.03
N ALA A 50 3.79 13.93 10.56
CA ALA A 50 4.28 13.83 11.94
C ALA A 50 5.48 14.76 12.21
N HIS A 51 6.43 14.83 11.26
CA HIS A 51 7.58 15.73 11.39
C HIS A 51 7.20 17.21 11.44
N TYR A 52 6.14 17.64 10.76
CA TYR A 52 5.69 19.04 10.84
C TYR A 52 5.16 19.41 12.23
N ALA A 53 4.54 18.49 12.96
CA ALA A 53 4.12 18.73 14.34
C ALA A 53 5.33 18.90 15.25
N GLU A 54 6.32 18.01 15.17
CA GLU A 54 7.59 18.07 15.89
C GLU A 54 8.37 19.35 15.58
N ALA A 55 8.52 19.68 14.29
CA ALA A 55 9.22 20.88 13.84
C ALA A 55 8.55 22.18 14.33
N ALA A 56 7.22 22.19 14.44
CA ALA A 56 6.50 23.34 14.98
C ALA A 56 6.80 23.53 16.47
N GLU A 57 6.87 22.45 17.23
CA GLU A 57 7.26 22.51 18.65
C GLU A 57 8.72 22.98 18.82
N GLU A 58 9.65 22.37 18.08
CA GLU A 58 11.06 22.74 18.10
C GLU A 58 11.30 24.20 17.69
N SER A 59 10.49 24.76 16.80
CA SER A 59 10.64 26.10 16.25
C SER A 59 10.59 27.20 17.31
N HIS A 60 9.91 26.97 18.44
CA HIS A 60 9.84 27.92 19.56
C HIS A 60 11.24 28.21 20.13
N GLY A 61 12.13 27.21 20.15
CA GLY A 61 13.53 27.38 20.56
C GLY A 61 14.35 28.32 19.65
N TYR A 62 13.85 28.57 18.46
CA TYR A 62 14.48 29.48 17.47
C TYR A 62 13.72 30.81 17.28
N GLY A 63 12.84 31.14 18.22
CA GLY A 63 12.14 32.41 18.23
C GLY A 63 10.89 32.48 17.36
N TRP A 64 10.38 31.35 16.87
CA TRP A 64 9.09 31.31 16.19
C TRP A 64 7.96 31.28 17.22
N GLU A 65 6.97 32.13 17.06
CA GLU A 65 5.81 32.23 17.96
C GLU A 65 4.54 31.93 17.18
N GLY A 66 3.59 31.25 17.81
CA GLY A 66 2.30 30.94 17.21
C GLY A 66 1.58 29.82 17.95
N PRO A 67 0.29 29.57 17.65
CA PRO A 67 -0.43 28.45 18.21
C PRO A 67 0.12 27.12 17.66
N ALA A 68 0.10 26.08 18.48
CA ALA A 68 0.42 24.72 18.04
C ALA A 68 -0.48 24.30 16.87
N PRO A 69 0.06 23.66 15.83
CA PRO A 69 -0.74 23.18 14.72
C PRO A 69 -1.70 22.08 15.19
N VAL A 70 -2.89 22.06 14.61
CA VAL A 70 -3.90 21.03 14.89
C VAL A 70 -4.04 20.12 13.68
N LEU A 71 -3.92 18.81 13.89
CA LEU A 71 -4.07 17.83 12.82
C LEU A 71 -5.50 17.79 12.29
N ASN A 72 -5.67 17.97 10.97
CA ASN A 72 -6.91 17.67 10.27
C ASN A 72 -6.76 16.32 9.56
N TRP A 73 -7.17 15.25 10.25
CA TRP A 73 -7.04 13.88 9.76
C TRP A 73 -7.75 13.63 8.41
N PRO A 74 -9.01 14.06 8.20
CA PRO A 74 -9.66 13.96 6.89
C PRO A 74 -8.87 14.61 5.74
N THR A 75 -8.28 15.78 5.98
CA THR A 75 -7.47 16.48 4.98
C THR A 75 -6.19 15.69 4.65
N LEU A 76 -5.49 15.18 5.66
CA LEU A 76 -4.29 14.37 5.46
C LEU A 76 -4.60 13.11 4.65
N LYS A 77 -5.69 12.39 4.99
CA LYS A 77 -6.16 11.22 4.23
C LYS A 77 -6.47 11.57 2.77
N ALA A 78 -7.22 12.64 2.55
CA ALA A 78 -7.59 13.07 1.20
C ALA A 78 -6.37 13.42 0.35
N ASN A 79 -5.41 14.14 0.91
CA ASN A 79 -4.17 14.49 0.21
C ASN A 79 -3.34 13.24 -0.11
N ARG A 80 -3.22 12.30 0.83
CA ARG A 80 -2.59 11.01 0.59
C ARG A 80 -3.29 10.24 -0.53
N ALA A 81 -4.62 10.10 -0.47
CA ALA A 81 -5.40 9.37 -1.48
C ALA A 81 -5.22 9.99 -2.88
N LYS A 82 -5.23 11.32 -3.00
CA LYS A 82 -4.97 12.03 -4.26
C LYS A 82 -3.59 11.70 -4.83
N GLU A 83 -2.56 11.67 -4.00
CA GLU A 83 -1.20 11.34 -4.46
C GLU A 83 -1.09 9.87 -4.89
N ILE A 84 -1.70 8.93 -4.15
CA ILE A 84 -1.73 7.52 -4.54
C ILE A 84 -2.42 7.34 -5.89
N SER A 85 -3.60 7.94 -6.09
CA SER A 85 -4.31 7.89 -7.38
C SER A 85 -3.47 8.47 -8.54
N ARG A 86 -2.78 9.59 -8.30
CA ARG A 86 -1.84 10.15 -9.29
C ARG A 86 -0.76 9.15 -9.66
N LEU A 87 -0.18 8.45 -8.67
CA LEU A 87 0.87 7.46 -8.89
C LEU A 87 0.34 6.22 -9.62
N ASN A 88 -0.85 5.73 -9.30
CA ASN A 88 -1.48 4.63 -10.05
C ASN A 88 -1.57 5.00 -11.55
N GLY A 89 -1.97 6.22 -11.86
CA GLY A 89 -1.96 6.76 -13.23
C GLY A 89 -0.57 6.77 -13.87
N VAL A 90 0.47 7.16 -13.12
CA VAL A 90 1.87 7.10 -13.61
C VAL A 90 2.27 5.67 -13.93
N TYR A 91 1.97 4.70 -13.06
CA TYR A 91 2.26 3.29 -13.31
C TYR A 91 1.51 2.75 -14.54
N SER A 92 0.23 3.12 -14.71
CA SER A 92 -0.56 2.77 -15.89
C SER A 92 0.10 3.29 -17.18
N ASN A 93 0.51 4.55 -17.17
CA ASN A 93 1.19 5.17 -18.32
C ASN A 93 2.54 4.52 -18.62
N LEU A 94 3.32 4.18 -17.60
CA LEU A 94 4.60 3.46 -17.74
C LEU A 94 4.43 2.09 -18.39
N LEU A 95 3.41 1.33 -17.99
CA LEU A 95 3.12 0.01 -18.56
C LEU A 95 2.65 0.16 -20.01
N ARG A 96 1.70 1.04 -20.27
CA ARG A 96 1.18 1.32 -21.62
C ARG A 96 2.29 1.79 -22.57
N GLY A 97 3.10 2.76 -22.12
CA GLY A 97 4.22 3.29 -22.92
C GLY A 97 5.32 2.24 -23.21
N SER A 98 5.37 1.17 -22.42
CA SER A 98 6.26 0.02 -22.66
C SER A 98 5.62 -1.09 -23.53
N GLY A 99 4.37 -0.93 -23.98
CA GLY A 99 3.66 -1.93 -24.77
C GLY A 99 3.08 -3.10 -23.95
N VAL A 100 2.95 -2.95 -22.63
CA VAL A 100 2.33 -3.96 -21.76
C VAL A 100 0.83 -3.82 -21.77
N THR A 101 0.11 -4.93 -22.02
CA THR A 101 -1.35 -4.99 -21.87
C THR A 101 -1.70 -5.24 -20.41
N VAL A 102 -2.42 -4.31 -19.77
CA VAL A 102 -2.94 -4.50 -18.42
C VAL A 102 -4.31 -5.16 -18.49
N LEU A 103 -4.47 -6.28 -17.80
CA LEU A 103 -5.71 -7.05 -17.66
C LEU A 103 -6.25 -6.84 -16.26
N ASN A 104 -7.46 -6.31 -16.15
CA ASN A 104 -8.14 -6.09 -14.88
C ASN A 104 -8.85 -7.37 -14.45
N GLY A 105 -8.48 -7.93 -13.31
CA GLY A 105 -9.11 -9.12 -12.77
C GLY A 105 -8.16 -10.01 -11.99
N PHE A 106 -8.74 -11.00 -11.33
CA PHE A 106 -8.01 -11.99 -10.55
C PHE A 106 -7.58 -13.15 -11.43
N ALA A 107 -6.27 -13.38 -11.53
CA ALA A 107 -5.69 -14.43 -12.35
C ALA A 107 -5.46 -15.72 -11.54
N HIS A 108 -5.92 -16.83 -12.09
CA HIS A 108 -5.69 -18.18 -11.57
C HIS A 108 -4.81 -18.97 -12.51
N LEU A 109 -3.81 -19.68 -12.01
CA LEU A 109 -3.03 -20.63 -12.78
C LEU A 109 -3.88 -21.88 -13.05
N GLN A 110 -4.12 -22.19 -14.33
CA GLN A 110 -4.90 -23.37 -14.74
C GLN A 110 -4.01 -24.53 -15.16
N ALA A 111 -2.91 -24.22 -15.83
CA ALA A 111 -1.91 -25.18 -16.31
C ALA A 111 -0.57 -24.47 -16.49
N GLU A 112 0.48 -25.22 -16.82
CA GLU A 112 1.85 -24.71 -17.00
C GLU A 112 1.94 -23.44 -17.87
N HIS A 113 1.11 -23.37 -18.92
CA HIS A 113 1.10 -22.26 -19.86
C HIS A 113 -0.26 -21.56 -19.98
N GLN A 114 -1.14 -21.73 -18.99
CA GLN A 114 -2.51 -21.23 -19.08
C GLN A 114 -2.97 -20.60 -17.77
N ILE A 115 -3.56 -19.41 -17.89
CA ILE A 115 -4.26 -18.73 -16.79
C ILE A 115 -5.72 -18.50 -17.15
N SER A 116 -6.59 -18.51 -16.13
CA SER A 116 -7.92 -17.92 -16.24
C SER A 116 -7.94 -16.59 -15.50
N LEU A 117 -8.64 -15.62 -16.06
CA LEU A 117 -8.85 -14.30 -15.47
C LEU A 117 -10.33 -14.19 -15.10
N SER A 118 -10.59 -14.01 -13.81
CA SER A 118 -11.93 -13.69 -13.30
C SER A 118 -12.08 -12.18 -13.21
N THR A 119 -13.13 -11.65 -13.81
CA THR A 119 -13.46 -10.21 -13.83
C THR A 119 -14.88 -10.01 -13.32
N LEU A 120 -15.20 -8.80 -12.90
CA LEU A 120 -16.58 -8.35 -12.71
C LEU A 120 -16.89 -7.32 -13.80
N HIS A 121 -17.95 -7.54 -14.54
CA HIS A 121 -18.48 -6.54 -15.47
C HIS A 121 -19.11 -5.37 -14.73
N ALA A 122 -19.35 -4.26 -15.43
CA ALA A 122 -19.94 -3.06 -14.82
C ALA A 122 -21.36 -3.31 -14.24
N ASP A 123 -22.07 -4.30 -14.74
CA ASP A 123 -23.38 -4.75 -14.25
C ASP A 123 -23.28 -5.76 -13.08
N GLY A 124 -22.06 -6.05 -12.59
CA GLY A 124 -21.81 -7.00 -11.51
C GLY A 124 -21.79 -8.47 -11.95
N THR A 125 -21.97 -8.78 -13.23
CA THR A 125 -21.88 -10.16 -13.71
C THR A 125 -20.43 -10.66 -13.75
N PRO A 126 -20.18 -11.93 -13.35
CA PRO A 126 -18.85 -12.50 -13.41
C PRO A 126 -18.44 -12.78 -14.88
N GLY A 127 -17.26 -12.34 -15.26
CA GLY A 127 -16.62 -12.66 -16.51
C GLY A 127 -15.45 -13.62 -16.32
N HIS A 128 -15.23 -14.49 -17.29
CA HIS A 128 -14.09 -15.40 -17.33
C HIS A 128 -13.42 -15.36 -18.69
N GLN A 129 -12.10 -15.19 -18.70
CA GLN A 129 -11.29 -15.25 -19.90
C GLN A 129 -10.09 -16.16 -19.66
N THR A 130 -9.71 -16.91 -20.68
CA THR A 130 -8.54 -17.79 -20.62
C THR A 130 -7.44 -17.24 -21.54
N PHE A 131 -6.22 -17.22 -21.03
CA PHE A 131 -5.04 -16.77 -21.75
C PHE A 131 -3.97 -17.86 -21.72
N SER A 132 -3.24 -18.00 -22.81
CA SER A 132 -2.04 -18.85 -22.89
C SER A 132 -0.79 -17.98 -22.98
N ALA A 133 0.28 -18.41 -22.32
CA ALA A 133 1.57 -17.73 -22.36
C ALA A 133 2.72 -18.72 -22.33
N ARG A 134 3.80 -18.43 -23.06
CA ARG A 134 5.02 -19.25 -23.04
C ARG A 134 5.66 -19.26 -21.65
N HIS A 135 5.64 -18.11 -20.98
CA HIS A 135 6.19 -17.92 -19.63
C HIS A 135 5.17 -17.19 -18.77
N ILE A 136 4.98 -17.67 -17.55
CA ILE A 136 4.11 -17.07 -16.55
C ILE A 136 4.98 -16.70 -15.35
N LEU A 137 4.98 -15.40 -14.98
CA LEU A 137 5.63 -14.90 -13.77
C LEU A 137 4.58 -14.66 -12.69
N ILE A 138 4.74 -15.31 -11.55
CA ILE A 138 3.93 -15.08 -10.36
C ILE A 138 4.57 -13.96 -9.54
N ALA A 139 3.91 -12.82 -9.45
CA ALA A 139 4.37 -11.64 -8.73
C ALA A 139 3.20 -11.05 -7.90
N THR A 140 2.52 -11.91 -7.15
CA THR A 140 1.27 -11.60 -6.45
C THR A 140 1.46 -10.87 -5.12
N GLY A 141 2.73 -10.69 -4.68
CA GLY A 141 3.04 -10.01 -3.41
C GLY A 141 2.73 -10.87 -2.19
N GLY A 142 2.42 -10.22 -1.09
CA GLY A 142 2.08 -10.86 0.18
C GLY A 142 0.93 -10.15 0.88
N THR A 143 0.33 -10.83 1.83
CA THR A 143 -0.74 -10.32 2.67
C THR A 143 -0.30 -10.36 4.14
N PRO A 144 -0.60 -9.33 4.95
CA PRO A 144 -0.33 -9.38 6.38
C PRO A 144 -1.00 -10.59 7.03
N HIS A 145 -0.24 -11.29 7.88
CA HIS A 145 -0.75 -12.43 8.62
C HIS A 145 -1.15 -12.02 10.03
N VAL A 146 -2.39 -12.28 10.39
CA VAL A 146 -2.90 -12.12 11.77
C VAL A 146 -2.99 -13.50 12.40
N PRO A 147 -2.22 -13.80 13.45
CA PRO A 147 -2.27 -15.09 14.16
C PRO A 147 -3.65 -15.38 14.76
N HIS A 148 -3.90 -16.63 15.11
CA HIS A 148 -5.11 -17.00 15.82
C HIS A 148 -4.97 -16.65 17.31
N PHE A 149 -5.82 -15.77 17.81
CA PHE A 149 -6.00 -15.43 19.23
C PHE A 149 -7.41 -14.87 19.46
N VAL A 150 -7.83 -14.84 20.70
CA VAL A 150 -9.15 -14.29 21.10
C VAL A 150 -9.12 -12.78 20.89
N GLY A 151 -10.12 -12.25 20.16
CA GLY A 151 -10.21 -10.82 19.83
C GLY A 151 -9.51 -10.42 18.52
N ARG A 152 -8.99 -11.38 17.73
CA ARG A 152 -8.34 -11.08 16.44
C ARG A 152 -9.24 -10.35 15.44
N GLU A 153 -10.54 -10.47 15.59
CA GLU A 153 -11.55 -9.79 14.77
C GLU A 153 -11.61 -8.28 15.00
N HIS A 154 -10.99 -7.79 16.07
CA HIS A 154 -10.92 -6.37 16.42
C HIS A 154 -9.62 -5.68 15.97
N VAL A 155 -8.67 -6.45 15.44
CA VAL A 155 -7.40 -5.86 14.99
C VAL A 155 -7.47 -5.47 13.52
N ILE A 156 -6.67 -4.47 13.19
CA ILE A 156 -6.38 -4.06 11.83
C ILE A 156 -4.92 -4.36 11.50
N THR A 157 -4.60 -4.39 10.23
CA THR A 157 -3.22 -4.57 9.75
C THR A 157 -2.63 -3.26 9.22
N SER A 158 -1.39 -3.35 8.71
CA SER A 158 -0.75 -2.24 8.01
C SER A 158 -1.49 -1.77 6.75
N ASN A 159 -2.48 -2.51 6.26
CA ASN A 159 -3.28 -2.10 5.11
C ASN A 159 -4.38 -1.11 5.52
N GLU A 160 -5.11 -1.43 6.57
CA GLU A 160 -6.30 -0.67 6.98
C GLU A 160 -5.94 0.62 7.74
N ILE A 161 -4.75 0.67 8.37
CA ILE A 161 -4.36 1.80 9.22
C ILE A 161 -4.31 3.15 8.48
N PHE A 162 -4.11 3.12 7.16
CA PHE A 162 -4.09 4.35 6.35
C PHE A 162 -5.45 4.99 6.17
N ASP A 163 -6.52 4.23 6.33
CA ASP A 163 -7.90 4.64 6.02
C ASP A 163 -8.83 4.61 7.24
N LEU A 164 -8.25 4.68 8.45
CA LEU A 164 -9.06 4.80 9.66
C LEU A 164 -10.10 5.92 9.53
N PRO A 165 -11.38 5.68 9.83
CA PRO A 165 -12.42 6.70 9.71
C PRO A 165 -12.08 7.93 10.55
N ASP A 166 -11.71 7.70 11.80
CA ASP A 166 -11.31 8.73 12.76
C ASP A 166 -9.84 8.57 13.17
N PHE A 167 -9.21 9.67 13.58
CA PHE A 167 -7.87 9.64 14.13
C PHE A 167 -7.88 8.98 15.52
N PRO A 168 -7.07 7.92 15.76
CA PRO A 168 -7.09 7.22 17.02
C PRO A 168 -6.37 8.02 18.11
N GLN A 169 -7.06 8.33 19.20
CA GLN A 169 -6.46 8.96 20.39
C GLN A 169 -5.48 8.01 21.09
N ARG A 170 -5.72 6.70 21.00
CA ARG A 170 -4.87 5.65 21.57
C ARG A 170 -4.69 4.53 20.54
N LEU A 171 -3.45 4.12 20.35
CA LEU A 171 -3.09 3.05 19.41
C LEU A 171 -2.21 2.02 20.11
N VAL A 172 -2.57 0.76 20.03
CA VAL A 172 -1.71 -0.35 20.45
C VAL A 172 -1.14 -1.02 19.19
N VAL A 173 0.19 -1.03 19.08
CA VAL A 173 0.91 -1.67 17.98
C VAL A 173 1.55 -2.95 18.47
N VAL A 174 1.17 -4.09 17.88
CA VAL A 174 1.75 -5.41 18.23
C VAL A 174 2.78 -5.81 17.18
N GLY A 175 4.03 -5.85 17.57
CA GLY A 175 5.16 -6.20 16.73
C GLY A 175 6.40 -5.37 17.02
N GLY A 176 7.57 -5.87 16.60
CA GLY A 176 8.87 -5.21 16.77
C GLY A 176 9.66 -5.07 15.47
N GLY A 177 9.05 -5.40 14.33
CA GLY A 177 9.65 -5.19 13.01
C GLY A 177 9.54 -3.73 12.55
N TYR A 178 10.20 -3.41 11.43
CA TYR A 178 10.27 -2.03 10.94
C TYR A 178 8.90 -1.39 10.69
N ILE A 179 7.90 -2.15 10.18
CA ILE A 179 6.55 -1.64 9.96
C ILE A 179 5.91 -1.18 11.27
N ALA A 180 6.00 -2.01 12.32
CA ALA A 180 5.45 -1.68 13.63
C ALA A 180 6.11 -0.44 14.24
N CYS A 181 7.45 -0.36 14.19
CA CYS A 181 8.20 0.78 14.70
C CYS A 181 7.88 2.07 13.94
N GLU A 182 7.76 1.99 12.61
CA GLU A 182 7.40 3.15 11.78
C GLU A 182 6.00 3.66 12.10
N PHE A 183 4.98 2.80 12.20
CA PHE A 183 3.64 3.23 12.56
C PHE A 183 3.56 3.73 14.00
N ALA A 184 4.27 3.10 14.93
CA ALA A 184 4.35 3.59 16.31
C ALA A 184 4.90 5.03 16.36
N SER A 185 6.02 5.30 15.68
CA SER A 185 6.60 6.64 15.57
C SER A 185 5.68 7.64 14.88
N ILE A 186 5.10 7.26 13.73
CA ILE A 186 4.25 8.15 12.95
C ILE A 186 3.02 8.58 13.75
N PHE A 187 2.28 7.63 14.32
CA PHE A 187 1.06 7.95 15.06
C PHE A 187 1.34 8.69 16.36
N ASN A 188 2.46 8.37 17.03
CA ASN A 188 2.91 9.16 18.19
C ASN A 188 3.24 10.60 17.79
N GLY A 189 3.95 10.81 16.69
CA GLY A 189 4.27 12.16 16.18
C GLY A 189 3.06 12.92 15.62
N LEU A 190 1.95 12.21 15.34
CA LEU A 190 0.64 12.81 14.99
C LEU A 190 -0.25 13.05 16.22
N ASP A 191 0.28 12.90 17.44
CA ASP A 191 -0.38 13.13 18.73
C ASP A 191 -1.34 12.01 19.20
N ALA A 192 -1.14 10.77 18.76
CA ALA A 192 -1.77 9.62 19.38
C ALA A 192 -0.94 9.09 20.55
N HIS A 193 -1.60 8.66 21.62
CA HIS A 193 -0.92 7.88 22.66
C HIS A 193 -0.67 6.46 22.18
N VAL A 194 0.59 6.13 21.89
CA VAL A 194 0.96 4.84 21.31
C VAL A 194 1.61 3.92 22.35
N THR A 195 1.11 2.68 22.41
CA THR A 195 1.75 1.60 23.16
C THR A 195 2.22 0.53 22.18
N GLN A 196 3.51 0.24 22.13
CA GLN A 196 4.07 -0.84 21.31
C GLN A 196 4.34 -2.08 22.16
N LEU A 197 3.81 -3.23 21.77
CA LEU A 197 3.99 -4.52 22.42
C LEU A 197 4.89 -5.40 21.58
N TYR A 198 5.96 -5.90 22.17
CA TYR A 198 6.87 -6.82 21.51
C TYR A 198 7.37 -7.89 22.49
N ARG A 199 7.47 -9.14 21.99
CA ARG A 199 7.87 -10.29 22.81
C ARG A 199 9.38 -10.46 22.97
N GLY A 200 10.18 -9.79 22.14
CA GLY A 200 11.64 -9.88 22.18
C GLY A 200 12.24 -8.74 23.00
N GLU A 201 13.52 -8.84 23.29
CA GLU A 201 14.26 -7.84 24.09
C GLU A 201 14.55 -6.55 23.31
N GLN A 202 14.72 -6.65 21.99
CA GLN A 202 15.05 -5.51 21.13
C GLN A 202 14.19 -5.52 19.88
N VAL A 203 13.63 -4.35 19.54
CA VAL A 203 12.92 -4.14 18.26
C VAL A 203 13.90 -4.12 17.07
N LEU A 204 13.38 -4.27 15.85
CA LEU A 204 14.16 -4.24 14.59
C LEU A 204 15.17 -5.40 14.43
N ARG A 205 14.85 -6.56 15.00
CA ARG A 205 15.62 -7.80 14.82
C ARG A 205 14.90 -8.81 13.95
#